data_de6e7544422110a7cc86ddd61fd6175b
#
_entry.id   de6e7544422110a7cc86ddd61fd6175b
#
_cell.length_a   1.000
_cell.length_b   1.000
_cell.length_c   1.000
_cell.angle_alpha   90.00
_cell.angle_beta   90.00
_cell.angle_gamma   90.00
#
_symmetry.space_group_name_H-M   'P 1'
#
loop_
_entity.id
_entity.type
_entity.pdbx_description
1 polymer ?
#
loop_
_entity_poly.entity_id
_entity_poly.type
_entity_poly.pdbx_seq_one_letter_code
_entity_poly.pdbx_strand_id
1 'polypeptide(L)'
;NSSGSQFRIQTIEKLLNCGFKSIVSFEPDSDNFNIEDISHRFPDVKFVIPLEKVSTGDLINMGMSEVDSEYVLVIKDSINVPGGILLPNLAERLTKDSVYCVVPRLLNFEKQSIPIQFVPSALKGKFRVDSYSYVVDGMPTLYPFDYVGLYNRDKFIKLGGFDYTITNPYWQNLDLSLRAWLWGERIQLSTTFQLSYTTDEPIENYTPDCDADFQDWDENGNSFMRSYDTHYYKLTYNIHGAQVILNYPKE
;
A
#
# COMPACT_ATOMS: atom_id res chain seq x y z
N ASN A 1 23.23 -0.77 16.55
CA ASN A 1 23.04 -2.20 16.33
C ASN A 1 23.55 -2.59 14.94
N SER A 2 24.70 -3.27 14.86
CA SER A 2 25.37 -3.65 13.60
C SER A 2 24.53 -4.62 12.72
N SER A 3 23.57 -5.32 13.29
CA SER A 3 22.69 -6.25 12.55
C SER A 3 21.70 -5.56 11.61
N GLY A 4 21.15 -4.41 11.99
CA GLY A 4 20.22 -3.66 11.14
C GLY A 4 20.89 -3.07 9.89
N SER A 5 22.12 -2.57 10.02
CA SER A 5 22.89 -2.01 8.91
C SER A 5 23.26 -3.08 7.86
N GLN A 6 23.67 -4.27 8.30
CA GLN A 6 23.99 -5.37 7.37
C GLN A 6 22.77 -5.88 6.61
N PHE A 7 21.61 -5.97 7.27
CA PHE A 7 20.37 -6.37 6.62
C PHE A 7 19.95 -5.37 5.54
N ARG A 8 20.02 -4.07 5.82
CA ARG A 8 19.74 -2.98 4.87
C ARG A 8 20.62 -3.08 3.62
N ILE A 9 21.93 -3.22 3.81
CA ILE A 9 22.89 -3.39 2.72
C ILE A 9 22.53 -4.57 1.83
N GLN A 10 22.22 -5.72 2.42
CA GLN A 10 21.83 -6.91 1.67
C GLN A 10 20.52 -6.72 0.90
N THR A 11 19.57 -5.99 1.47
CA THR A 11 18.30 -5.68 0.80
C THR A 11 18.53 -4.78 -0.41
N ILE A 12 19.34 -3.71 -0.27
CA ILE A 12 19.68 -2.82 -1.37
C ILE A 12 20.43 -3.59 -2.48
N GLU A 13 21.40 -4.42 -2.14
CA GLU A 13 22.13 -5.25 -3.11
C GLU A 13 21.20 -6.18 -3.89
N LYS A 14 20.23 -6.81 -3.21
CA LYS A 14 19.23 -7.65 -3.86
C LYS A 14 18.33 -6.85 -4.82
N LEU A 15 17.89 -5.66 -4.40
CA LEU A 15 17.05 -4.80 -5.22
C LEU A 15 17.78 -4.31 -6.47
N LEU A 16 19.04 -3.91 -6.35
CA LEU A 16 19.90 -3.53 -7.49
C LEU A 16 20.05 -4.68 -8.49
N ASN A 17 20.19 -5.91 -7.98
CA ASN A 17 20.28 -7.12 -8.83
C ASN A 17 18.93 -7.51 -9.48
N CYS A 18 17.80 -6.96 -9.03
CA CYS A 18 16.50 -7.17 -9.66
C CYS A 18 16.28 -6.32 -10.92
N GLY A 19 17.19 -5.39 -11.24
CA GLY A 19 17.13 -4.57 -12.46
C GLY A 19 16.14 -3.40 -12.37
N PHE A 20 15.86 -2.88 -11.17
CA PHE A 20 15.11 -1.64 -11.02
C PHE A 20 15.87 -0.45 -11.62
N LYS A 21 15.15 0.43 -12.32
CA LYS A 21 15.71 1.64 -12.94
C LYS A 21 16.20 2.64 -11.89
N SER A 22 15.47 2.75 -10.78
CA SER A 22 15.82 3.64 -9.67
C SER A 22 15.31 3.05 -8.35
N ILE A 23 16.02 3.35 -7.27
CA ILE A 23 15.64 2.96 -5.90
C ILE A 23 15.63 4.23 -5.06
N VAL A 24 14.55 4.46 -4.33
CA VAL A 24 14.43 5.51 -3.32
C VAL A 24 14.25 4.85 -1.97
N SER A 25 15.14 5.14 -1.03
CA SER A 25 15.08 4.64 0.34
C SER A 25 14.78 5.79 1.29
N PHE A 26 13.74 5.64 2.10
CA PHE A 26 13.38 6.58 3.15
C PHE A 26 13.95 6.10 4.47
N GLU A 27 14.74 6.97 5.10
CA GLU A 27 15.50 6.65 6.30
C GLU A 27 14.97 7.46 7.48
N PRO A 28 14.76 6.85 8.66
CA PRO A 28 14.40 7.60 9.85
C PRO A 28 15.57 8.46 10.32
N ASP A 29 15.27 9.63 10.87
CA ASP A 29 16.28 10.57 11.38
C ASP A 29 17.21 9.96 12.45
N SER A 30 16.71 9.00 13.21
CA SER A 30 17.46 8.31 14.27
C SER A 30 18.61 7.41 13.76
N ASP A 31 18.62 7.03 12.49
CA ASP A 31 19.57 6.06 11.92
C ASP A 31 20.68 6.72 11.08
N ASN A 32 20.81 8.04 11.16
CA ASN A 32 21.70 8.85 10.30
C ASN A 32 23.21 8.54 10.43
N PHE A 33 23.62 7.80 11.45
CA PHE A 33 25.06 7.59 11.75
C PHE A 33 25.85 6.86 10.66
N ASN A 34 25.21 6.24 9.67
CA ASN A 34 25.89 5.49 8.59
C ASN A 34 25.37 5.81 7.19
N ILE A 35 24.52 6.83 7.01
CA ILE A 35 23.91 7.12 5.70
C ILE A 35 24.96 7.59 4.70
N GLU A 36 25.95 8.39 5.12
CA GLU A 36 27.02 8.83 4.23
C GLU A 36 27.80 7.64 3.66
N ASP A 37 28.20 6.69 4.51
CA ASP A 37 28.92 5.50 4.08
C ASP A 37 28.10 4.63 3.13
N ILE A 38 26.78 4.48 3.42
CA ILE A 38 25.87 3.69 2.60
C ILE A 38 25.62 4.40 1.27
N SER A 39 25.43 5.72 1.25
CA SER A 39 25.22 6.48 0.02
C SER A 39 26.46 6.45 -0.89
N HIS A 40 27.66 6.51 -0.33
CA HIS A 40 28.89 6.31 -1.09
C HIS A 40 29.03 4.91 -1.69
N ARG A 41 28.54 3.90 -0.96
CA ARG A 41 28.54 2.50 -1.43
C ARG A 41 27.53 2.25 -2.54
N PHE A 42 26.37 2.94 -2.50
CA PHE A 42 25.27 2.77 -3.44
C PHE A 42 24.87 4.10 -4.09
N PRO A 43 25.69 4.63 -5.01
CA PRO A 43 25.45 5.92 -5.64
C PRO A 43 24.18 5.96 -6.51
N ASP A 44 23.69 4.81 -6.95
CA ASP A 44 22.46 4.69 -7.75
C ASP A 44 21.17 4.65 -6.90
N VAL A 45 21.31 4.67 -5.57
CA VAL A 45 20.19 4.68 -4.63
C VAL A 45 20.00 6.08 -4.06
N LYS A 46 18.80 6.62 -4.18
CA LYS A 46 18.45 7.89 -3.57
C LYS A 46 18.01 7.67 -2.13
N PHE A 47 18.76 8.23 -1.18
CA PHE A 47 18.38 8.23 0.24
C PHE A 47 17.67 9.53 0.59
N VAL A 48 16.50 9.43 1.22
CA VAL A 48 15.69 10.57 1.65
C VAL A 48 15.46 10.48 3.15
N ILE A 49 15.78 11.55 3.85
CA ILE A 49 15.58 11.68 5.29
C ILE A 49 14.52 12.76 5.51
N PRO A 50 13.31 12.41 5.93
CA PRO A 50 12.31 13.41 6.28
C PRO A 50 12.76 14.19 7.50
N LEU A 51 12.66 15.52 7.44
CA LEU A 51 13.01 16.42 8.58
C LEU A 51 11.92 16.46 9.65
N GLU A 52 10.71 16.05 9.30
CA GLU A 52 9.54 16.02 10.16
C GLU A 52 8.93 14.61 10.18
N LYS A 53 8.15 14.34 11.21
CA LYS A 53 7.39 13.10 11.28
C LYS A 53 6.28 13.12 10.23
N VAL A 54 6.38 12.25 9.27
CA VAL A 54 5.42 12.08 8.15
C VAL A 54 4.80 10.68 8.20
N SER A 55 3.61 10.54 7.63
CA SER A 55 2.94 9.25 7.53
C SER A 55 3.60 8.35 6.47
N THR A 56 3.31 7.05 6.52
CA THR A 56 3.77 6.11 5.47
C THR A 56 3.26 6.53 4.09
N GLY A 57 2.00 6.98 3.99
CA GLY A 57 1.45 7.44 2.73
C GLY A 57 2.16 8.68 2.18
N ASP A 58 2.58 9.61 3.05
CA ASP A 58 3.35 10.79 2.63
C ASP A 58 4.73 10.41 2.09
N LEU A 59 5.40 9.43 2.73
CA LEU A 59 6.65 8.88 2.20
C LEU A 59 6.46 8.29 0.80
N ILE A 60 5.36 7.56 0.59
CA ILE A 60 5.04 6.99 -0.72
C ILE A 60 4.73 8.10 -1.73
N ASN A 61 3.96 9.13 -1.36
CA ASN A 61 3.70 10.29 -2.21
C ASN A 61 4.99 10.96 -2.66
N MET A 62 5.93 11.19 -1.73
CA MET A 62 7.26 11.71 -2.06
C MET A 62 8.01 10.77 -3.00
N GLY A 63 8.04 9.46 -2.71
CA GLY A 63 8.70 8.47 -3.57
C GLY A 63 8.14 8.45 -4.99
N MET A 64 6.82 8.54 -5.14
CA MET A 64 6.17 8.60 -6.45
C MET A 64 6.53 9.86 -7.26
N SER A 65 6.84 10.97 -6.58
CA SER A 65 7.29 12.20 -7.24
C SER A 65 8.77 12.16 -7.64
N GLU A 66 9.59 11.38 -6.93
CA GLU A 66 11.02 11.30 -7.13
C GLU A 66 11.47 10.33 -8.24
N VAL A 67 10.58 9.49 -8.72
CA VAL A 67 10.87 8.50 -9.76
C VAL A 67 10.16 8.84 -11.07
N ASP A 68 10.79 8.48 -12.18
CA ASP A 68 10.22 8.57 -13.52
C ASP A 68 10.11 7.17 -14.12
N SER A 69 9.23 6.37 -13.55
CA SER A 69 8.95 4.99 -13.97
C SER A 69 7.45 4.79 -14.08
N GLU A 70 7.01 4.01 -15.05
CA GLU A 70 5.59 3.72 -15.25
C GLU A 70 4.98 2.96 -14.06
N TYR A 71 5.77 2.05 -13.48
CA TYR A 71 5.38 1.27 -12.31
C TYR A 71 6.40 1.44 -11.18
N VAL A 72 5.89 1.50 -9.96
CA VAL A 72 6.68 1.65 -8.74
C VAL A 72 6.33 0.52 -7.77
N LEU A 73 7.33 -0.26 -7.38
CA LEU A 73 7.20 -1.23 -6.30
C LEU A 73 7.37 -0.53 -4.95
N VAL A 74 6.34 -0.57 -4.14
CA VAL A 74 6.38 -0.09 -2.74
C VAL A 74 6.56 -1.29 -1.82
N ILE A 75 7.60 -1.25 -1.01
CA ILE A 75 7.90 -2.26 0.01
C ILE A 75 8.41 -1.59 1.28
N LYS A 76 8.33 -2.30 2.40
CA LYS A 76 8.97 -1.90 3.66
C LYS A 76 10.29 -2.63 3.87
N ASP A 77 11.12 -2.10 4.76
CA ASP A 77 12.40 -2.68 5.17
C ASP A 77 12.27 -4.10 5.74
N SER A 78 11.13 -4.39 6.38
CA SER A 78 10.79 -5.72 6.88
C SER A 78 10.46 -6.76 5.79
N ILE A 79 10.39 -6.35 4.52
CA ILE A 79 10.08 -7.23 3.40
C ILE A 79 11.36 -7.77 2.75
N ASN A 80 11.45 -9.09 2.65
CA ASN A 80 12.49 -9.75 1.87
C ASN A 80 12.01 -9.93 0.43
N VAL A 81 12.78 -9.36 -0.51
CA VAL A 81 12.62 -9.57 -1.95
C VAL A 81 13.56 -10.70 -2.34
N PRO A 82 13.05 -11.88 -2.75
CA PRO A 82 13.91 -12.95 -3.24
C PRO A 82 14.66 -12.50 -4.49
N GLY A 83 15.95 -12.78 -4.57
CA GLY A 83 16.78 -12.39 -5.72
C GLY A 83 16.21 -12.95 -7.03
N GLY A 84 16.17 -12.10 -8.07
CA GLY A 84 15.69 -12.45 -9.40
C GLY A 84 14.17 -12.54 -9.56
N ILE A 85 13.38 -12.13 -8.55
CA ILE A 85 11.92 -12.30 -8.59
C ILE A 85 11.23 -11.37 -9.60
N LEU A 86 11.80 -10.20 -9.86
CA LEU A 86 11.29 -9.28 -10.88
C LEU A 86 12.12 -9.39 -12.16
N LEU A 87 12.10 -10.58 -12.75
CA LEU A 87 12.57 -10.74 -14.10
C LEU A 87 11.72 -9.88 -15.04
N PRO A 88 12.29 -9.29 -16.11
CA PRO A 88 11.55 -8.47 -17.06
C PRO A 88 10.24 -9.11 -17.53
N ASN A 89 10.26 -10.42 -17.82
CA ASN A 89 9.07 -11.17 -18.23
C ASN A 89 7.96 -11.20 -17.16
N LEU A 90 8.32 -11.24 -15.86
CA LEU A 90 7.31 -11.20 -14.79
C LEU A 90 6.73 -9.80 -14.68
N ALA A 91 7.58 -8.77 -14.71
CA ALA A 91 7.12 -7.38 -14.68
C ALA A 91 6.17 -7.09 -15.85
N GLU A 92 6.50 -7.51 -17.07
CA GLU A 92 5.66 -7.36 -18.25
C GLU A 92 4.30 -8.08 -18.09
N ARG A 93 4.28 -9.28 -17.53
CA ARG A 93 3.04 -10.01 -17.23
C ARG A 93 2.18 -9.31 -16.19
N LEU A 94 2.79 -8.80 -15.12
CA LEU A 94 2.07 -8.11 -14.03
C LEU A 94 1.47 -6.78 -14.49
N THR A 95 2.10 -6.12 -15.46
CA THR A 95 1.69 -4.80 -15.94
C THR A 95 0.83 -4.83 -17.20
N LYS A 96 0.65 -6.01 -17.81
CA LYS A 96 -0.04 -6.20 -19.12
C LYS A 96 -1.43 -5.56 -19.15
N ASP A 97 -2.21 -5.71 -18.09
CA ASP A 97 -3.60 -5.24 -18.03
C ASP A 97 -3.71 -3.79 -17.55
N SER A 98 -2.58 -3.10 -17.37
CA SER A 98 -2.52 -1.72 -16.91
C SER A 98 -3.41 -1.46 -15.69
N VAL A 99 -3.38 -2.35 -14.70
CA VAL A 99 -4.12 -2.19 -13.44
C VAL A 99 -3.47 -1.13 -12.57
N TYR A 100 -4.25 -0.56 -11.64
CA TYR A 100 -3.74 0.45 -10.72
C TYR A 100 -2.67 -0.10 -9.76
N CYS A 101 -2.96 -1.26 -9.16
CA CYS A 101 -2.02 -1.88 -8.22
C CYS A 101 -2.07 -3.40 -8.34
N VAL A 102 -0.90 -4.03 -8.42
CA VAL A 102 -0.73 -5.48 -8.29
C VAL A 102 -0.15 -5.78 -6.91
N VAL A 103 -0.92 -6.49 -6.10
CA VAL A 103 -0.55 -6.87 -4.74
C VAL A 103 0.13 -8.23 -4.76
N PRO A 104 1.37 -8.36 -4.28
CA PRO A 104 2.06 -9.65 -4.21
C PRO A 104 1.38 -10.57 -3.19
N ARG A 105 1.51 -11.87 -3.38
CA ARG A 105 1.26 -12.82 -2.30
C ARG A 105 2.26 -12.57 -1.18
N LEU A 106 1.75 -12.31 0.02
CA LEU A 106 2.57 -12.06 1.20
C LEU A 106 2.64 -13.30 2.08
N LEU A 107 3.82 -13.59 2.55
CA LEU A 107 4.08 -14.64 3.53
C LEU A 107 4.59 -14.02 4.83
N ASN A 108 4.16 -14.57 5.96
CA ASN A 108 4.71 -14.20 7.26
C ASN A 108 6.14 -14.75 7.43
N PHE A 109 6.73 -14.47 8.57
CA PHE A 109 8.07 -14.96 8.93
C PHE A 109 8.19 -16.49 8.87
N GLU A 110 7.13 -17.23 9.23
CA GLU A 110 7.06 -18.69 9.19
C GLU A 110 6.76 -19.25 7.78
N LYS A 111 6.71 -18.38 6.76
CA LYS A 111 6.36 -18.73 5.36
C LYS A 111 4.92 -19.20 5.16
N GLN A 112 4.04 -18.86 6.07
CA GLN A 112 2.60 -19.07 5.90
C GLN A 112 1.99 -17.89 5.13
N SER A 113 0.93 -18.15 4.36
CA SER A 113 0.24 -17.10 3.58
C SER A 113 -0.56 -16.19 4.49
N ILE A 114 -0.30 -14.90 4.40
CA ILE A 114 -1.08 -13.85 5.07
C ILE A 114 -2.42 -13.68 4.35
N PRO A 115 -3.54 -13.48 5.08
CA PRO A 115 -4.84 -13.19 4.46
C PRO A 115 -4.86 -11.78 3.90
N ILE A 116 -4.60 -11.64 2.60
CA ILE A 116 -4.48 -10.35 1.88
C ILE A 116 -5.61 -10.09 0.87
N GLN A 117 -6.55 -11.00 0.75
CA GLN A 117 -7.78 -10.74 0.02
C GLN A 117 -8.77 -10.03 0.94
N PHE A 118 -8.89 -8.73 0.80
CA PHE A 118 -9.81 -7.91 1.55
C PHE A 118 -11.09 -7.66 0.78
N VAL A 119 -12.23 -7.91 1.43
CA VAL A 119 -13.55 -7.77 0.82
C VAL A 119 -14.41 -6.89 1.72
N PRO A 120 -15.07 -5.85 1.17
CA PRO A 120 -15.96 -5.02 1.95
C PRO A 120 -17.18 -5.83 2.40
N SER A 121 -17.51 -5.70 3.66
CA SER A 121 -18.69 -6.34 4.27
C SER A 121 -19.38 -5.38 5.25
N ALA A 122 -20.52 -5.80 5.79
CA ALA A 122 -21.20 -5.04 6.82
C ALA A 122 -21.69 -5.97 7.94
N LEU A 123 -21.46 -5.56 9.17
CA LEU A 123 -21.94 -6.25 10.36
C LEU A 123 -22.73 -5.29 11.25
N LYS A 124 -24.01 -5.64 11.51
CA LYS A 124 -24.93 -4.81 12.32
C LYS A 124 -24.95 -3.35 11.86
N GLY A 125 -24.90 -3.16 10.56
CA GLY A 125 -24.96 -1.85 9.99
C GLY A 125 -23.65 -1.07 9.95
N LYS A 126 -22.55 -1.62 10.40
CA LYS A 126 -21.23 -0.98 10.34
C LYS A 126 -20.39 -1.57 9.22
N PHE A 127 -19.65 -0.73 8.53
CA PHE A 127 -18.65 -1.17 7.55
C PHE A 127 -17.62 -2.07 8.21
N ARG A 128 -17.27 -3.11 7.51
CA ARG A 128 -16.25 -4.05 7.94
C ARG A 128 -15.46 -4.51 6.71
N VAL A 129 -14.24 -4.88 6.91
CA VAL A 129 -13.42 -5.57 5.92
C VAL A 129 -13.18 -6.99 6.42
N ASP A 130 -13.57 -7.96 5.62
CA ASP A 130 -13.25 -9.36 5.86
C ASP A 130 -12.01 -9.73 5.06
N SER A 131 -11.12 -10.53 5.65
CA SER A 131 -9.87 -10.97 5.03
C SER A 131 -9.85 -12.46 4.79
N TYR A 132 -9.29 -12.89 3.64
CA TYR A 132 -9.20 -14.28 3.26
C TYR A 132 -7.77 -14.63 2.81
N SER A 133 -7.34 -15.85 3.15
CA SER A 133 -6.02 -16.38 2.77
C SER A 133 -6.02 -17.01 1.36
N TYR A 134 -7.19 -17.22 0.78
CA TYR A 134 -7.30 -17.78 -0.57
C TYR A 134 -6.98 -16.73 -1.61
N VAL A 135 -5.93 -16.96 -2.39
CA VAL A 135 -5.43 -16.01 -3.39
C VAL A 135 -5.31 -16.70 -4.75
N VAL A 136 -5.86 -16.07 -5.78
CA VAL A 136 -5.74 -16.47 -7.19
C VAL A 136 -5.24 -15.27 -7.98
N ASP A 137 -4.46 -15.51 -9.04
CA ASP A 137 -3.99 -14.44 -9.92
C ASP A 137 -5.16 -13.64 -10.52
N GLY A 138 -5.06 -12.32 -10.45
CA GLY A 138 -6.09 -11.41 -10.94
C GLY A 138 -7.30 -11.23 -10.02
N MET A 139 -7.36 -11.92 -8.87
CA MET A 139 -8.43 -11.75 -7.89
C MET A 139 -8.42 -10.33 -7.31
N PRO A 140 -9.57 -9.65 -7.22
CA PRO A 140 -9.63 -8.32 -6.65
C PRO A 140 -9.41 -8.34 -5.14
N THR A 141 -8.77 -7.29 -4.63
CA THR A 141 -8.68 -6.97 -3.20
C THR A 141 -9.01 -5.51 -2.97
N LEU A 142 -9.57 -5.17 -1.82
CA LEU A 142 -10.02 -3.82 -1.53
C LEU A 142 -8.85 -2.83 -1.47
N TYR A 143 -7.75 -3.23 -0.82
CA TYR A 143 -6.52 -2.45 -0.69
C TYR A 143 -5.30 -3.36 -0.58
N PRO A 144 -4.08 -2.85 -0.86
CA PRO A 144 -2.84 -3.57 -0.62
C PRO A 144 -2.48 -3.58 0.86
N PHE A 145 -2.27 -4.77 1.44
CA PHE A 145 -1.84 -4.90 2.83
C PHE A 145 -0.52 -4.16 3.06
N ASP A 146 -0.46 -3.38 4.12
CA ASP A 146 0.73 -2.63 4.55
C ASP A 146 1.35 -1.77 3.42
N TYR A 147 0.51 -1.26 2.50
CA TYR A 147 0.88 -0.50 1.30
C TYR A 147 1.73 -1.29 0.28
N VAL A 148 2.02 -2.56 0.52
CA VAL A 148 2.92 -3.35 -0.31
C VAL A 148 2.27 -3.70 -1.65
N GLY A 149 2.84 -3.20 -2.75
CA GLY A 149 2.29 -3.42 -4.07
C GLY A 149 3.13 -2.81 -5.19
N LEU A 150 2.85 -3.25 -6.40
CA LEU A 150 3.37 -2.68 -7.63
C LEU A 150 2.31 -1.73 -8.21
N TYR A 151 2.54 -0.44 -8.07
CA TYR A 151 1.59 0.61 -8.44
C TYR A 151 1.87 1.19 -9.81
N ASN A 152 0.82 1.43 -10.60
CA ASN A 152 0.91 2.29 -11.78
C ASN A 152 1.01 3.73 -11.33
N ARG A 153 2.15 4.36 -11.58
CA ARG A 153 2.48 5.71 -11.10
C ARG A 153 1.53 6.78 -11.66
N ASP A 154 1.22 6.72 -12.95
CA ASP A 154 0.33 7.71 -13.57
C ASP A 154 -1.06 7.69 -12.97
N LYS A 155 -1.60 6.50 -12.72
CA LYS A 155 -2.89 6.33 -12.06
C LYS A 155 -2.84 6.80 -10.62
N PHE A 156 -1.77 6.48 -9.88
CA PHE A 156 -1.55 6.95 -8.52
C PHE A 156 -1.59 8.48 -8.44
N ILE A 157 -0.88 9.17 -9.33
CA ILE A 157 -0.86 10.63 -9.39
C ILE A 157 -2.24 11.21 -9.77
N LYS A 158 -2.92 10.62 -10.75
CA LYS A 158 -4.27 11.04 -11.16
C LYS A 158 -5.30 10.88 -10.04
N LEU A 159 -5.14 9.89 -9.17
CA LEU A 159 -5.98 9.69 -7.99
C LEU A 159 -5.66 10.68 -6.85
N GLY A 160 -4.60 11.47 -6.97
CA GLY A 160 -4.18 12.46 -5.98
C GLY A 160 -3.29 11.92 -4.86
N GLY A 161 -2.85 10.65 -4.93
CA GLY A 161 -2.00 10.03 -3.90
C GLY A 161 -2.72 9.81 -2.57
N PHE A 162 -1.95 9.51 -1.53
CA PHE A 162 -2.45 9.36 -0.17
C PHE A 162 -2.79 10.73 0.45
N ASP A 163 -3.90 10.78 1.17
CA ASP A 163 -4.31 12.00 1.87
C ASP A 163 -3.44 12.21 3.13
N TYR A 164 -2.69 13.31 3.14
CA TYR A 164 -1.76 13.65 4.23
C TYR A 164 -2.50 14.04 5.53
N THR A 165 -3.78 14.37 5.46
CA THR A 165 -4.58 14.71 6.65
C THR A 165 -4.99 13.46 7.44
N ILE A 166 -4.94 12.29 6.81
CA ILE A 166 -5.24 11.01 7.46
C ILE A 166 -3.93 10.41 7.99
N THR A 167 -3.75 10.43 9.29
CA THR A 167 -2.52 9.95 9.95
C THR A 167 -2.53 8.47 10.28
N ASN A 168 -3.71 7.88 10.43
CA ASN A 168 -3.86 6.45 10.68
C ASN A 168 -3.57 5.65 9.40
N PRO A 169 -2.56 4.74 9.41
CA PRO A 169 -2.14 4.03 8.20
C PRO A 169 -3.22 3.18 7.55
N TYR A 170 -4.08 2.55 8.34
CA TYR A 170 -5.17 1.74 7.83
C TYR A 170 -6.18 2.59 7.04
N TRP A 171 -6.64 3.70 7.64
CA TRP A 171 -7.62 4.58 7.02
C TRP A 171 -7.06 5.33 5.82
N GLN A 172 -5.78 5.72 5.87
CA GLN A 172 -5.09 6.37 4.76
C GLN A 172 -4.98 5.43 3.55
N ASN A 173 -4.62 4.16 3.77
CA ASN A 173 -4.53 3.14 2.72
C ASN A 173 -5.92 2.81 2.15
N LEU A 174 -6.91 2.67 3.01
CA LEU A 174 -8.29 2.39 2.60
C LEU A 174 -8.89 3.55 1.79
N ASP A 175 -8.64 4.81 2.17
CA ASP A 175 -9.12 5.99 1.47
C ASP A 175 -8.66 6.02 0.01
N LEU A 176 -7.36 5.94 -0.26
CA LEU A 176 -6.83 5.94 -1.63
C LEU A 176 -7.36 4.75 -2.43
N SER A 177 -7.45 3.60 -1.80
CA SER A 177 -7.93 2.39 -2.45
C SER A 177 -9.41 2.48 -2.82
N LEU A 178 -10.25 3.05 -1.95
CA LEU A 178 -11.65 3.33 -2.27
C LEU A 178 -11.80 4.34 -3.41
N ARG A 179 -10.99 5.39 -3.42
CA ARG A 179 -10.96 6.34 -4.56
C ARG A 179 -10.60 5.63 -5.87
N ALA A 180 -9.60 4.74 -5.85
CA ALA A 180 -9.23 3.95 -7.02
C ALA A 180 -10.41 3.10 -7.52
N TRP A 181 -11.08 2.36 -6.65
CA TRP A 181 -12.24 1.56 -7.01
C TRP A 181 -13.40 2.39 -7.57
N LEU A 182 -13.66 3.56 -6.99
CA LEU A 182 -14.71 4.48 -7.47
C LEU A 182 -14.42 5.05 -8.85
N TRP A 183 -13.16 5.22 -9.19
CA TRP A 183 -12.71 5.63 -10.53
C TRP A 183 -12.64 4.48 -11.53
N GLY A 184 -13.04 3.27 -11.12
CA GLY A 184 -13.03 2.10 -11.98
C GLY A 184 -11.64 1.46 -12.14
N GLU A 185 -10.70 1.86 -11.32
CA GLU A 185 -9.38 1.26 -11.28
C GLU A 185 -9.40 -0.06 -10.51
N ARG A 186 -8.46 -0.95 -10.83
CA ARG A 186 -8.41 -2.29 -10.22
C ARG A 186 -7.18 -2.47 -9.36
N ILE A 187 -7.40 -3.04 -8.18
CA ILE A 187 -6.36 -3.58 -7.29
C ILE A 187 -6.52 -5.09 -7.33
N GLN A 188 -5.48 -5.81 -7.74
CA GLN A 188 -5.54 -7.25 -7.93
C GLN A 188 -4.37 -7.98 -7.30
N LEU A 189 -4.63 -9.20 -6.86
CA LEU A 189 -3.65 -10.10 -6.27
C LEU A 189 -2.85 -10.83 -7.34
N SER A 190 -1.59 -11.14 -7.04
CA SER A 190 -0.78 -12.06 -7.84
C SER A 190 -0.15 -13.14 -6.97
N THR A 191 -0.26 -14.40 -7.41
CA THR A 191 0.38 -15.55 -6.77
C THR A 191 1.78 -15.79 -7.30
N THR A 192 2.06 -15.34 -8.51
CA THR A 192 3.38 -15.47 -9.16
C THR A 192 4.38 -14.43 -8.67
N PHE A 193 3.89 -13.31 -8.15
CA PHE A 193 4.67 -12.29 -7.46
C PHE A 193 4.53 -12.52 -5.95
N GLN A 194 5.59 -13.00 -5.30
CA GLN A 194 5.57 -13.37 -3.90
C GLN A 194 6.66 -12.69 -3.12
N LEU A 195 6.31 -12.11 -1.98
CA LEU A 195 7.22 -11.48 -1.03
C LEU A 195 7.02 -12.09 0.37
N SER A 196 7.97 -11.91 1.26
CA SER A 196 7.84 -12.41 2.64
C SER A 196 8.37 -11.42 3.66
N TYR A 197 7.71 -11.37 4.80
CA TYR A 197 8.23 -10.65 5.95
C TYR A 197 9.45 -11.34 6.54
N THR A 198 10.38 -10.56 7.07
CA THR A 198 11.57 -11.02 7.82
C THR A 198 11.35 -10.98 9.32
N THR A 199 10.31 -10.30 9.75
CA THR A 199 9.83 -10.18 11.12
C THR A 199 8.34 -10.51 11.12
N ASP A 200 7.68 -10.38 12.26
CA ASP A 200 6.22 -10.50 12.34
C ASP A 200 5.57 -9.47 11.43
N GLU A 201 4.50 -9.87 10.74
CA GLU A 201 3.68 -8.98 9.94
C GLU A 201 3.03 -7.89 10.81
N PRO A 202 2.83 -6.68 10.30
CA PRO A 202 2.19 -5.62 11.04
C PRO A 202 0.72 -5.98 11.32
N ILE A 203 0.26 -5.63 12.52
CA ILE A 203 -1.15 -5.73 12.89
C ILE A 203 -1.83 -4.44 12.44
N GLU A 204 -2.83 -4.56 11.57
CA GLU A 204 -3.62 -3.40 11.16
C GLU A 204 -4.47 -2.87 12.32
N ASN A 205 -4.36 -1.59 12.59
CA ASN A 205 -5.14 -0.92 13.62
C ASN A 205 -6.42 -0.36 13.01
N TYR A 206 -7.54 -1.08 13.23
CA TYR A 206 -8.87 -0.69 12.76
C TYR A 206 -9.60 0.26 13.72
N THR A 207 -9.01 0.63 14.85
CA THR A 207 -9.69 1.53 15.78
C THR A 207 -10.01 2.83 15.07
N PRO A 208 -11.26 3.32 15.17
CA PRO A 208 -11.58 4.66 14.70
C PRO A 208 -10.71 5.62 15.50
N ASP A 209 -9.69 6.14 14.86
CA ASP A 209 -8.95 7.27 15.37
C ASP A 209 -9.63 8.54 14.91
N CYS A 210 -9.26 9.66 15.47
CA CYS A 210 -9.79 10.98 15.10
C CYS A 210 -9.68 11.30 13.59
N ASP A 211 -8.98 10.48 12.82
CA ASP A 211 -8.72 10.69 11.40
C ASP A 211 -9.78 10.11 10.45
N ALA A 212 -10.59 9.17 10.92
CA ALA A 212 -11.70 8.65 10.13
C ALA A 212 -12.87 8.30 11.06
N ASP A 213 -14.00 8.89 10.82
CA ASP A 213 -15.20 8.68 11.62
C ASP A 213 -16.26 7.89 10.84
N PHE A 214 -16.73 6.79 11.45
CA PHE A 214 -17.90 6.08 10.98
C PHE A 214 -19.13 6.72 11.58
N GLN A 215 -19.81 7.52 10.80
CA GLN A 215 -21.12 7.98 11.21
C GLN A 215 -22.18 6.88 11.05
N ASP A 216 -23.11 6.85 11.97
CA ASP A 216 -24.22 5.90 12.02
C ASP A 216 -25.05 5.90 10.73
N TRP A 217 -25.80 4.81 10.52
CA TRP A 217 -26.71 4.67 9.41
C TRP A 217 -27.74 5.79 9.38
N ASP A 218 -27.97 6.34 8.20
CA ASP A 218 -29.10 7.21 8.00
C ASP A 218 -30.42 6.38 8.02
N GLU A 219 -31.56 7.07 8.05
CA GLU A 219 -32.89 6.48 8.01
C GLU A 219 -33.18 5.61 6.76
N ASN A 220 -32.33 5.67 5.74
CA ASN A 220 -32.42 4.90 4.51
C ASN A 220 -31.49 3.67 4.51
N GLY A 221 -30.82 3.37 5.62
CA GLY A 221 -29.91 2.24 5.74
C GLY A 221 -28.56 2.43 5.06
N ASN A 222 -28.08 3.66 4.92
CA ASN A 222 -26.74 3.94 4.41
C ASN A 222 -25.81 4.29 5.54
N SER A 223 -24.57 3.78 5.51
CA SER A 223 -23.52 4.23 6.41
C SER A 223 -22.57 5.18 5.69
N PHE A 224 -22.06 6.14 6.43
CA PHE A 224 -21.11 7.11 5.92
C PHE A 224 -19.77 6.90 6.62
N MET A 225 -18.72 6.83 5.83
CA MET A 225 -17.35 6.93 6.31
C MET A 225 -16.85 8.32 5.96
N ARG A 226 -16.35 9.03 6.94
CA ARG A 226 -15.76 10.35 6.79
C ARG A 226 -14.26 10.24 7.02
N SER A 227 -13.47 10.61 6.04
CA SER A 227 -12.07 10.88 6.25
C SER A 227 -11.88 12.38 6.25
N TYR A 228 -11.61 12.95 7.41
CA TYR A 228 -11.20 14.33 7.67
C TYR A 228 -11.81 15.40 6.76
N ASP A 229 -13.12 15.60 6.81
CA ASP A 229 -13.86 16.65 6.08
C ASP A 229 -13.68 16.73 4.56
N THR A 230 -12.79 15.95 3.96
CA THR A 230 -12.44 16.05 2.54
C THR A 230 -13.11 15.03 1.66
N HIS A 231 -13.29 13.78 2.13
CA HIS A 231 -13.90 12.71 1.35
C HIS A 231 -15.01 12.02 2.11
N TYR A 232 -16.18 11.91 1.48
CA TYR A 232 -17.31 11.18 2.03
C TYR A 232 -17.59 9.95 1.18
N TYR A 233 -17.60 8.79 1.82
CA TYR A 233 -17.99 7.54 1.19
C TYR A 233 -19.33 7.08 1.72
N LYS A 234 -20.26 6.86 0.83
CA LYS A 234 -21.54 6.27 1.17
C LYS A 234 -21.52 4.78 0.87
N LEU A 235 -21.65 3.97 1.89
CA LEU A 235 -21.82 2.53 1.74
C LEU A 235 -23.32 2.25 1.64
N THR A 236 -23.78 1.81 0.47
CA THR A 236 -25.16 1.37 0.27
C THR A 236 -25.20 -0.15 0.27
N TYR A 237 -25.96 -0.70 1.20
CA TYR A 237 -26.20 -2.14 1.29
C TYR A 237 -27.45 -2.51 0.53
N ASN A 238 -27.36 -3.41 -0.42
CA ASN A 238 -28.51 -3.97 -1.13
C ASN A 238 -28.40 -5.50 -1.19
N ILE A 239 -29.43 -6.17 -1.71
CA ILE A 239 -29.48 -7.63 -1.83
C ILE A 239 -28.38 -8.22 -2.72
N HIS A 240 -27.64 -7.41 -3.46
CA HIS A 240 -26.55 -7.81 -4.35
C HIS A 240 -25.16 -7.49 -3.78
N GLY A 241 -25.08 -6.99 -2.55
CA GLY A 241 -23.84 -6.66 -1.86
C GLY A 241 -23.68 -5.18 -1.54
N ALA A 242 -22.53 -4.82 -0.97
CA ALA A 242 -22.20 -3.47 -0.62
C ALA A 242 -21.69 -2.70 -1.85
N GLN A 243 -22.23 -1.51 -2.08
CA GLN A 243 -21.71 -0.57 -3.06
C GLN A 243 -21.20 0.67 -2.34
N VAL A 244 -20.01 1.10 -2.68
CA VAL A 244 -19.41 2.34 -2.18
C VAL A 244 -19.67 3.44 -3.20
N ILE A 245 -20.30 4.51 -2.76
CA ILE A 245 -20.59 5.68 -3.59
C ILE A 245 -19.88 6.88 -2.98
N LEU A 246 -19.01 7.51 -3.75
CA LEU A 246 -18.37 8.74 -3.35
C LEU A 246 -19.38 9.89 -3.41
N ASN A 247 -19.63 10.54 -2.28
CA ASN A 247 -20.36 11.78 -2.22
C ASN A 247 -19.37 12.93 -2.01
N TYR A 248 -19.22 13.77 -3.01
CA TYR A 248 -18.52 15.04 -2.81
C TYR A 248 -19.34 15.94 -1.89
N PRO A 249 -18.71 16.67 -0.97
CA PRO A 249 -19.41 17.70 -0.22
C PRO A 249 -20.05 18.65 -1.25
N LYS A 250 -21.31 18.92 -1.10
CA LYS A 250 -21.93 20.01 -1.85
C LYS A 250 -21.34 21.30 -1.29
N GLU A 251 -20.69 22.07 -2.16
CA GLU A 251 -20.30 23.45 -1.87
C GLU A 251 -21.49 24.28 -1.38
#